data_47ee6637728309592fd01e87bc4cffaa
#
_entry.id   47ee6637728309592fd01e87bc4cffaa
#
_cell.length_a   1.000
_cell.length_b   1.000
_cell.length_c   1.000
_cell.angle_alpha   90.00
_cell.angle_beta   90.00
_cell.angle_gamma   90.00
#
_symmetry.space_group_name_H-M   'P 1'
#
loop_
_entity.id
_entity.type
_entity.pdbx_description
1 polymer ?
#
loop_
_entity_poly.entity_id
_entity_poly.type
_entity_poly.pdbx_seq_one_letter_code
_entity_poly.pdbx_strand_id
1 'polypeptide(L)'
;MMGFPMPKKPAIPNKRRVRGSRTGRPIMALLDLLGRRWSLRILWELREGSLTSRALRAACDEASPTVMQARLSELRAAGLIELAPASGYGLTPLGRELLETFLPLHRFAERWSGRG
;
A
#
# COMPACT_ATOMS: atom_id res chain seq x y z
N MET A 1 16.01 13.97 12.38
CA MET A 1 15.77 13.72 12.00
C MET A 1 15.44 13.69 11.48
N MET A 2 15.29 13.66 11.39
CA MET A 2 14.92 13.57 10.87
C MET A 2 14.40 13.23 10.19
N GLY A 3 14.15 13.19 10.25
CA GLY A 3 13.67 12.41 9.71
C GLY A 3 13.09 12.67 8.62
N PHE A 4 12.25 12.35 8.32
CA PHE A 4 11.85 12.62 7.17
C PHE A 4 11.09 13.73 7.10
N PRO A 5 11.20 14.30 6.25
CA PRO A 5 10.60 15.41 5.96
C PRO A 5 9.28 15.10 5.80
N MET A 6 8.58 15.18 6.41
CA MET A 6 7.38 14.94 6.24
C MET A 6 6.68 15.79 5.49
N PRO A 7 6.16 15.48 4.69
CA PRO A 7 5.50 16.21 3.77
C PRO A 7 4.35 16.61 4.45
N LYS A 8 3.95 17.43 4.36
CA LYS A 8 2.86 17.86 4.80
C LYS A 8 1.90 17.00 4.93
N LYS A 9 1.56 16.33 5.32
CA LYS A 9 0.57 15.59 5.48
C LYS A 9 -0.27 15.10 4.59
N PRO A 10 -0.27 15.18 3.57
CA PRO A 10 -1.19 14.68 2.66
C PRO A 10 -1.11 13.23 2.66
N ALA A 11 -0.12 12.67 3.16
CA ALA A 11 -0.03 11.27 3.05
C ALA A 11 -1.11 10.53 3.80
N ILE A 12 -1.85 11.14 4.65
CA ILE A 12 -2.86 10.43 5.38
C ILE A 12 -4.21 11.00 5.07
N PRO A 13 -4.83 10.51 4.07
CA PRO A 13 -6.09 11.05 3.65
C PRO A 13 -7.16 10.76 4.66
N ASN A 14 -8.03 11.66 4.83
CA ASN A 14 -9.16 11.43 5.68
C ASN A 14 -8.84 10.96 7.03
N LYS A 15 -7.86 11.56 7.70
CA LYS A 15 -7.61 11.14 8.94
C LYS A 15 -8.78 11.06 9.84
N ARG A 16 -9.75 11.89 9.75
CA ARG A 16 -10.86 11.77 10.57
C ARG A 16 -11.70 10.63 10.30
N ARG A 17 -11.64 9.99 9.22
CA ARG A 17 -12.49 8.91 8.90
C ARG A 17 -11.80 7.60 9.04
N VAL A 18 -10.62 7.55 9.60
CA VAL A 18 -9.91 6.29 9.70
C VAL A 18 -10.63 5.39 10.65
N ARG A 19 -11.00 4.17 10.16
CA ARG A 19 -11.75 3.31 10.92
C ARG A 19 -10.98 2.76 12.03
N GLY A 20 -11.41 2.65 13.17
CA GLY A 20 -10.68 2.09 14.27
C GLY A 20 -9.72 3.04 14.94
N SER A 21 -9.64 4.26 14.46
CA SER A 21 -8.72 5.19 15.04
C SER A 21 -9.45 6.36 15.61
N ARG A 22 -9.64 6.37 16.89
CA ARG A 22 -10.34 7.46 17.46
C ARG A 22 -9.41 8.58 17.72
N THR A 23 -8.12 8.35 17.75
CA THR A 23 -7.16 9.40 18.05
C THR A 23 -6.57 10.01 16.82
N GLY A 24 -6.76 9.40 15.66
CA GLY A 24 -6.17 9.91 14.44
C GLY A 24 -4.68 9.67 14.34
N ARG A 25 -4.12 8.78 15.15
CA ARG A 25 -2.70 8.53 15.06
C ARG A 25 -2.29 7.99 13.72
N PRO A 26 -1.15 8.42 13.20
CA PRO A 26 -0.70 7.98 11.89
C PRO A 26 -0.62 6.47 11.73
N ILE A 27 -0.16 5.76 12.75
CA ILE A 27 -0.06 4.31 12.63
C ILE A 27 -1.45 3.68 12.45
N MET A 28 -2.46 4.22 13.08
CA MET A 28 -3.79 3.65 12.93
C MET A 28 -4.35 3.92 11.54
N ALA A 29 -4.05 5.09 10.98
CA ALA A 29 -4.47 5.39 9.61
C ALA A 29 -3.78 4.46 8.63
N LEU A 30 -2.51 4.20 8.85
CA LEU A 30 -1.78 3.30 7.96
C LEU A 30 -2.33 1.89 8.06
N LEU A 31 -2.59 1.40 9.27
CA LEU A 31 -3.13 0.06 9.43
C LEU A 31 -4.51 -0.09 8.80
N ASP A 32 -5.32 0.96 8.89
CA ASP A 32 -6.63 0.92 8.28
C ASP A 32 -6.48 0.81 6.76
N LEU A 33 -5.57 1.57 6.18
CA LEU A 33 -5.35 1.53 4.75
C LEU A 33 -4.82 0.17 4.32
N LEU A 34 -3.80 -0.33 5.00
CA LEU A 34 -3.18 -1.59 4.62
C LEU A 34 -4.03 -2.80 4.94
N GLY A 35 -5.00 -2.64 5.82
CA GLY A 35 -5.89 -3.73 6.18
C GLY A 35 -6.97 -4.00 5.15
N ARG A 36 -7.13 -3.12 4.16
CA ARG A 36 -8.12 -3.36 3.15
C ARG A 36 -7.65 -4.43 2.20
N ARG A 37 -8.60 -5.21 1.74
CA ARG A 37 -8.25 -6.31 0.87
C ARG A 37 -7.43 -5.84 -0.32
N TRP A 38 -6.39 -6.56 -0.62
CA TRP A 38 -5.50 -6.34 -1.76
C TRP A 38 -4.48 -5.22 -1.60
N SER A 39 -4.58 -4.37 -0.57
CA SER A 39 -3.65 -3.24 -0.46
C SER A 39 -2.19 -3.69 -0.39
N LEU A 40 -1.88 -4.57 0.56
CA LEU A 40 -0.50 -5.03 0.69
C LEU A 40 -0.08 -5.89 -0.49
N ARG A 41 -1.01 -6.65 -1.06
CA ARG A 41 -0.69 -7.48 -2.20
C ARG A 41 -0.29 -6.63 -3.39
N ILE A 42 -0.98 -5.51 -3.61
CA ILE A 42 -0.64 -4.62 -4.70
C ILE A 42 0.78 -4.08 -4.51
N LEU A 43 1.09 -3.61 -3.30
CA LEU A 43 2.42 -3.07 -3.05
C LEU A 43 3.48 -4.14 -3.28
N TRP A 44 3.20 -5.35 -2.86
CA TRP A 44 4.13 -6.45 -3.05
C TRP A 44 4.33 -6.77 -4.53
N GLU A 45 3.23 -6.77 -5.30
CA GLU A 45 3.35 -7.10 -6.72
C GLU A 45 4.12 -6.03 -7.49
N LEU A 46 4.19 -4.82 -6.98
CA LEU A 46 4.93 -3.76 -7.65
C LEU A 46 6.40 -3.67 -7.22
N ARG A 47 6.84 -4.61 -6.40
CA ARG A 47 8.21 -4.51 -5.87
C ARG A 47 9.30 -4.57 -6.93
N GLU A 48 9.03 -5.22 -8.02
CA GLU A 48 10.05 -5.34 -9.06
C GLU A 48 9.83 -4.48 -10.28
N GLY A 49 8.84 -3.65 -10.27
CA GLY A 49 8.61 -2.77 -11.41
C GLY A 49 7.16 -2.42 -11.57
N SER A 50 6.90 -1.55 -12.51
CA SER A 50 5.55 -1.06 -12.75
C SER A 50 4.71 -2.08 -13.47
N LEU A 51 3.42 -2.07 -13.20
CA LEU A 51 2.48 -2.97 -13.86
C LEU A 51 1.24 -2.19 -14.27
N THR A 52 0.65 -2.60 -15.37
CA THR A 52 -0.63 -1.99 -15.76
C THR A 52 -1.72 -2.51 -14.83
N SER A 53 -2.87 -1.86 -14.84
CA SER A 53 -3.96 -2.31 -13.99
C SER A 53 -4.40 -3.72 -14.38
N ARG A 54 -4.35 -4.06 -15.66
CA ARG A 54 -4.69 -5.40 -16.08
C ARG A 54 -3.70 -6.42 -15.52
N ALA A 55 -2.40 -6.13 -15.60
CA ALA A 55 -1.40 -7.03 -15.07
C ALA A 55 -1.52 -7.18 -13.56
N LEU A 56 -1.86 -6.09 -12.88
CA LEU A 56 -2.06 -6.16 -11.44
C LEU A 56 -3.26 -7.03 -11.08
N ARG A 57 -4.34 -6.91 -11.84
CA ARG A 57 -5.50 -7.75 -11.56
C ARG A 57 -5.14 -9.22 -11.72
N ALA A 58 -4.39 -9.55 -12.75
CA ALA A 58 -3.99 -10.92 -12.96
C ALA A 58 -3.09 -11.40 -11.83
N ALA A 59 -2.17 -10.56 -11.38
CA ALA A 59 -1.28 -10.93 -10.29
C ALA A 59 -2.02 -11.07 -8.98
N CYS A 60 -3.15 -10.38 -8.86
CA CYS A 60 -3.95 -10.46 -7.64
C CYS A 60 -5.13 -11.41 -7.81
N ASP A 61 -4.91 -12.51 -8.50
CA ASP A 61 -5.93 -13.55 -8.65
C ASP A 61 -7.22 -13.02 -9.27
N GLU A 62 -7.06 -12.16 -10.25
CA GLU A 62 -8.21 -11.61 -10.98
C GLU A 62 -9.17 -10.87 -10.06
N ALA A 63 -8.66 -10.07 -9.16
CA ALA A 63 -9.50 -9.23 -8.32
C ALA A 63 -10.42 -8.41 -9.22
N SER A 64 -11.62 -8.11 -8.75
CA SER A 64 -12.57 -7.42 -9.58
C SER A 64 -12.05 -6.04 -9.98
N PRO A 65 -12.41 -5.55 -11.17
CA PRO A 65 -11.93 -4.25 -11.60
C PRO A 65 -12.34 -3.13 -10.64
N THR A 66 -13.55 -3.21 -10.09
CA THR A 66 -14.03 -2.18 -9.18
C THR A 66 -13.21 -2.13 -7.91
N VAL A 67 -12.95 -3.29 -7.33
CA VAL A 67 -12.16 -3.35 -6.11
C VAL A 67 -10.72 -2.91 -6.39
N MET A 68 -10.18 -3.35 -7.52
CA MET A 68 -8.81 -2.98 -7.86
C MET A 68 -8.68 -1.47 -8.02
N GLN A 69 -9.62 -0.85 -8.72
CA GLN A 69 -9.57 0.59 -8.91
C GLN A 69 -9.70 1.33 -7.59
N ALA A 70 -10.54 0.84 -6.69
CA ALA A 70 -10.69 1.48 -5.39
C ALA A 70 -9.37 1.42 -4.62
N ARG A 71 -8.72 0.25 -4.62
CA ARG A 71 -7.46 0.13 -3.89
C ARG A 71 -6.38 0.99 -4.52
N LEU A 72 -6.31 1.03 -5.85
CA LEU A 72 -5.29 1.83 -6.53
C LEU A 72 -5.49 3.31 -6.23
N SER A 73 -6.74 3.77 -6.22
CA SER A 73 -7.01 5.17 -5.90
C SER A 73 -6.59 5.50 -4.47
N GLU A 74 -6.88 4.61 -3.54
CA GLU A 74 -6.51 4.84 -2.15
C GLU A 74 -5.01 4.87 -1.95
N LEU A 75 -4.30 3.96 -2.60
CA LEU A 75 -2.85 3.92 -2.46
C LEU A 75 -2.19 5.11 -3.13
N ARG A 76 -2.77 5.58 -4.24
CA ARG A 76 -2.25 6.78 -4.88
C ARG A 76 -2.50 8.01 -4.00
N ALA A 77 -3.68 8.11 -3.42
CA ALA A 77 -4.00 9.24 -2.56
C ALA A 77 -3.08 9.27 -1.35
N ALA A 78 -2.64 8.12 -0.90
CA ALA A 78 -1.72 8.04 0.23
C ALA A 78 -0.27 8.26 -0.18
N GLY A 79 -0.01 8.42 -1.47
CA GLY A 79 1.35 8.70 -1.92
C GLY A 79 2.25 7.49 -2.01
N LEU A 80 1.67 6.29 -1.99
CA LEU A 80 2.47 5.08 -1.99
C LEU A 80 2.72 4.51 -3.38
N ILE A 81 1.82 4.81 -4.32
CA ILE A 81 2.03 4.41 -5.70
C ILE A 81 1.70 5.59 -6.62
N GLU A 82 2.15 5.48 -7.84
CA GLU A 82 1.88 6.51 -8.82
C GLU A 82 1.58 5.86 -10.15
N LEU A 83 0.90 6.58 -11.02
CA LEU A 83 0.56 6.07 -12.34
C LEU A 83 1.34 6.82 -13.38
N ALA A 84 2.15 6.13 -14.14
CA ALA A 84 2.89 6.71 -15.23
C ALA A 84 2.23 6.24 -16.52
N PRO A 85 1.92 7.15 -17.44
CA PRO A 85 1.17 6.76 -18.62
C PRO A 85 1.81 5.63 -19.43
N ALA A 86 3.09 5.61 -19.49
CA ALA A 86 3.74 4.61 -20.33
C ALA A 86 3.94 3.27 -19.65
N SER A 87 4.07 3.24 -18.34
CA SER A 87 4.43 2.00 -17.69
C SER A 87 3.42 1.47 -16.68
N GLY A 88 2.41 2.23 -16.37
CA GLY A 88 1.40 1.77 -15.44
C GLY A 88 1.68 2.21 -14.02
N TYR A 89 1.22 1.45 -13.05
CA TYR A 89 1.35 1.80 -11.65
C TYR A 89 2.69 1.32 -11.12
N GLY A 90 3.32 2.14 -10.30
CA GLY A 90 4.60 1.77 -9.69
C GLY A 90 4.70 2.34 -8.29
N LEU A 91 5.66 1.85 -7.53
CA LEU A 91 5.86 2.36 -6.19
C LEU A 91 6.53 3.73 -6.24
N THR A 92 6.09 4.62 -5.38
CA THR A 92 6.83 5.87 -5.18
C THR A 92 7.98 5.57 -4.23
N PRO A 93 8.91 6.51 -4.02
CA PRO A 93 9.95 6.28 -3.02
C PRO A 93 9.36 5.98 -1.65
N LEU A 94 8.25 6.64 -1.30
CA LEU A 94 7.59 6.37 -0.03
C LEU A 94 7.00 4.97 -0.01
N GLY A 95 6.42 4.54 -1.12
CA GLY A 95 5.89 3.18 -1.20
C GLY A 95 6.99 2.14 -1.09
N ARG A 96 8.15 2.42 -1.67
CA ARG A 96 9.27 1.50 -1.56
C ARG A 96 9.76 1.43 -0.13
N GLU A 97 9.81 2.56 0.55
CA GLU A 97 10.21 2.57 1.95
C GLU A 97 9.24 1.74 2.78
N LEU A 98 7.95 1.87 2.52
CA LEU A 98 6.96 1.08 3.24
C LEU A 98 7.17 -0.41 2.98
N LEU A 99 7.42 -0.76 1.75
CA LEU A 99 7.61 -2.16 1.41
C LEU A 99 8.82 -2.73 2.15
N GLU A 100 9.90 -1.97 2.22
CA GLU A 100 11.07 -2.41 2.94
C GLU A 100 10.79 -2.58 4.42
N THR A 101 9.98 -1.70 4.97
CA THR A 101 9.59 -1.78 6.37
C THR A 101 8.72 -3.02 6.60
N PHE A 102 7.95 -3.40 5.58
CA PHE A 102 7.06 -4.53 5.69
C PHE A 102 7.77 -5.88 5.54
N LEU A 103 8.94 -5.93 4.91
CA LEU A 103 9.62 -7.19 4.69
C LEU A 103 9.88 -8.03 5.94
N PRO A 104 10.27 -7.44 7.06
CA PRO A 104 10.42 -8.25 8.27
C PRO A 104 9.12 -8.93 8.68
N LEU A 105 8.00 -8.26 8.46
CA LEU A 105 6.72 -8.87 8.79
C LEU A 105 6.42 -10.03 7.85
N HIS A 106 6.78 -9.88 6.59
CA HIS A 106 6.61 -10.96 5.63
C HIS A 106 7.42 -12.19 6.06
N ARG A 107 8.65 -11.97 6.48
CA ARG A 107 9.48 -13.08 6.93
C ARG A 107 8.91 -13.70 8.21
N PHE A 108 8.37 -12.89 9.08
CA PHE A 108 7.73 -13.41 10.27
C PHE A 108 6.54 -14.28 9.90
N ALA A 109 5.75 -13.84 8.90
CA ALA A 109 4.59 -14.61 8.50
C ALA A 109 4.97 -15.99 7.98
N GLU A 110 6.09 -16.10 7.30
CA GLU A 110 6.53 -17.37 6.82
C GLU A 110 6.95 -18.30 7.95
N ARG A 111 7.62 -17.77 8.96
CA ARG A 111 7.97 -18.58 10.10
C ARG A 111 6.74 -19.01 10.87
N TRP A 112 5.81 -18.07 11.02
CA TRP A 112 4.57 -18.34 11.74
C TRP A 112 3.76 -19.42 11.05
N SER A 113 3.67 -19.32 9.72
CA SER A 113 2.91 -20.31 8.95
C SER A 113 3.58 -21.67 9.02
N GLY A 114 4.89 -21.72 9.02
CA GLY A 114 5.59 -22.96 9.05
C GLY A 114 5.53 -23.71 10.36
N ARG A 115 5.04 -23.03 11.42
CA ARG A 115 4.96 -23.73 12.63
C ARG A 115 3.80 -24.53 12.70
N GLY A 116 2.88 -24.30 11.98
CA GLY A 116 1.69 -24.97 11.93
C GLY A 116 1.11 -25.62 11.65
#